data_ace24898bbdd532db891b90d04ed409b
#
_entry.id   ace24898bbdd532db891b90d04ed409b
#
_cell.length_a   1.000
_cell.length_b   1.000
_cell.length_c   1.000
_cell.angle_alpha   90.00
_cell.angle_beta   90.00
_cell.angle_gamma   90.00
#
_symmetry.space_group_name_H-M   'P 1'
#
loop_
_entity.id
_entity.type
_entity.pdbx_description
1 polymer ?
#
loop_
_entity_poly.entity_id
_entity_poly.type
_entity_poly.pdbx_seq_one_letter_code
_entity_poly.pdbx_strand_id
1 'polypeptide(L)'
;MGLVHQKYKVAVVQAAPVFLDLDATVDKTIALIEQAAEQGAKLIAFPETFIPGYPWQIWLGAPAWAIGRGFVQRYFDNSLSFDSPQAEKIRTVVKRAKLTAVIGVSERDGGSLYIGQWLIGPDGETIAKRRKLRPTHAERTVFGEGDGSDLAVHDRPDVGRLGALCCWEHLQPLSKYAMYAQNEQVHVGAWPSFSLYDPFAHALGWEVNNAASKVYAVEGSCFFLGPCAVVSQAMIDELCDSPEKHAFLHAGGGHAVIYGPDGSSLAEKLPPDQEGILYADIDLGMIGVAKNAADPAGHYSRPDVTRLLLNTSRANRVEHFTLPIDAEVMSEIRLQA
;
A
#
# COMPACT_ATOMS: atom_id res chain seq x y z
N MET A 1 -35.16 -5.15 -13.51
CA MET A 1 -34.69 -4.59 -12.23
C MET A 1 -33.41 -3.80 -12.53
N GLY A 2 -33.24 -2.60 -11.91
CA GLY A 2 -31.98 -1.85 -12.00
C GLY A 2 -30.86 -2.54 -11.23
N LEU A 3 -29.62 -2.08 -11.42
CA LEU A 3 -28.47 -2.54 -10.66
C LEU A 3 -28.63 -2.18 -9.17
N VAL A 4 -28.33 -3.12 -8.28
CA VAL A 4 -28.26 -2.89 -6.84
C VAL A 4 -26.79 -2.66 -6.50
N HIS A 5 -26.49 -1.47 -5.97
CA HIS A 5 -25.13 -1.11 -5.58
C HIS A 5 -24.88 -1.47 -4.12
N GLN A 6 -23.66 -1.91 -3.82
CA GLN A 6 -23.24 -2.20 -2.46
C GLN A 6 -23.09 -0.92 -1.66
N LYS A 7 -23.48 -1.00 -0.36
CA LYS A 7 -23.31 0.04 0.63
C LYS A 7 -22.70 -0.59 1.86
N TYR A 8 -21.61 -0.01 2.34
CA TYR A 8 -20.91 -0.54 3.50
C TYR A 8 -20.00 0.49 4.15
N LYS A 9 -19.59 0.20 5.39
CA LYS A 9 -18.65 1.02 6.15
C LYS A 9 -17.23 0.62 5.83
N VAL A 10 -16.36 1.63 5.64
CA VAL A 10 -14.92 1.50 5.50
C VAL A 10 -14.20 2.09 6.70
N ALA A 11 -13.00 1.59 6.98
CA ALA A 11 -12.13 2.03 8.06
C ALA A 11 -10.74 2.36 7.52
N VAL A 12 -10.18 3.50 7.93
CA VAL A 12 -8.87 3.98 7.48
C VAL A 12 -8.02 4.31 8.71
N VAL A 13 -6.88 3.65 8.83
CA VAL A 13 -6.01 3.74 9.99
C VAL A 13 -5.09 4.97 9.90
N GLN A 14 -5.04 5.74 10.98
CA GLN A 14 -3.99 6.70 11.29
C GLN A 14 -3.33 6.25 12.58
N ALA A 15 -2.14 5.64 12.49
CA ALA A 15 -1.46 5.12 13.67
C ALA A 15 0.05 4.99 13.48
N ALA A 16 0.79 5.00 14.59
CA ALA A 16 2.18 4.60 14.63
C ALA A 16 2.31 3.07 14.71
N PRO A 17 3.29 2.44 14.08
CA PRO A 17 3.68 1.07 14.40
C PRO A 17 4.34 1.00 15.77
N VAL A 18 4.52 -0.19 16.32
CA VAL A 18 5.55 -0.44 17.32
C VAL A 18 6.87 -0.62 16.58
N PHE A 19 7.62 0.45 16.47
CA PHE A 19 8.74 0.57 15.53
C PHE A 19 9.81 -0.51 15.74
N LEU A 20 10.16 -1.20 14.64
CA LEU A 20 11.14 -2.29 14.62
C LEU A 20 10.82 -3.44 15.60
N ASP A 21 9.54 -3.66 15.86
CA ASP A 21 9.02 -4.80 16.63
C ASP A 21 7.89 -5.44 15.83
N LEU A 22 8.20 -6.55 15.16
CA LEU A 22 7.25 -7.26 14.30
C LEU A 22 6.06 -7.79 15.09
N ASP A 23 6.32 -8.48 16.21
CA ASP A 23 5.26 -9.13 16.99
C ASP A 23 4.31 -8.10 17.60
N ALA A 24 4.85 -7.06 18.22
CA ALA A 24 4.04 -6.00 18.83
C ALA A 24 3.25 -5.19 17.77
N THR A 25 3.83 -4.96 16.59
CA THR A 25 3.10 -4.28 15.49
C THR A 25 2.00 -5.18 14.93
N VAL A 26 2.23 -6.48 14.83
CA VAL A 26 1.20 -7.46 14.43
C VAL A 26 0.06 -7.48 15.45
N ASP A 27 0.35 -7.52 16.74
CA ASP A 27 -0.67 -7.48 17.78
C ASP A 27 -1.48 -6.17 17.73
N LYS A 28 -0.81 -5.03 17.49
CA LYS A 28 -1.50 -3.74 17.26
C LYS A 28 -2.36 -3.77 15.99
N THR A 29 -1.87 -4.34 14.90
CA THR A 29 -2.63 -4.51 13.65
C THR A 29 -3.90 -5.33 13.90
N ILE A 30 -3.80 -6.41 14.66
CA ILE A 30 -4.91 -7.27 15.06
C ILE A 30 -5.95 -6.47 15.86
N ALA A 31 -5.52 -5.72 16.87
CA ALA A 31 -6.43 -4.90 17.68
C ALA A 31 -7.20 -3.87 16.84
N LEU A 32 -6.52 -3.22 15.88
CA LEU A 32 -7.16 -2.26 14.97
C LEU A 32 -8.17 -2.94 14.02
N ILE A 33 -7.88 -4.16 13.54
CA ILE A 33 -8.82 -4.95 12.72
C ILE A 33 -10.07 -5.30 13.54
N GLU A 34 -9.90 -5.75 14.79
CA GLU A 34 -11.01 -6.10 15.69
C GLU A 34 -11.87 -4.87 16.00
N GLN A 35 -11.24 -3.74 16.32
CA GLN A 35 -11.92 -2.46 16.55
C GLN A 35 -12.75 -2.03 15.33
N ALA A 36 -12.18 -2.14 14.12
CA ALA A 36 -12.91 -1.79 12.90
C ALA A 36 -14.10 -2.73 12.65
N ALA A 37 -13.94 -4.02 12.91
CA ALA A 37 -15.01 -5.02 12.80
C ALA A 37 -16.15 -4.74 13.78
N GLU A 38 -15.85 -4.38 15.04
CA GLU A 38 -16.83 -3.98 16.06
C GLU A 38 -17.66 -2.77 15.63
N GLN A 39 -17.05 -1.84 14.87
CA GLN A 39 -17.74 -0.70 14.28
C GLN A 39 -18.49 -1.04 12.97
N GLY A 40 -18.49 -2.31 12.55
CA GLY A 40 -19.19 -2.81 11.38
C GLY A 40 -18.51 -2.52 10.04
N ALA A 41 -17.23 -2.20 10.04
CA ALA A 41 -16.47 -2.01 8.80
C ALA A 41 -16.37 -3.32 8.00
N LYS A 42 -16.44 -3.20 6.65
CA LYS A 42 -16.22 -4.30 5.71
C LYS A 42 -14.86 -4.25 5.05
N LEU A 43 -14.20 -3.12 5.09
CA LEU A 43 -12.86 -2.91 4.57
C LEU A 43 -12.07 -2.04 5.56
N ILE A 44 -10.85 -2.48 5.88
CA ILE A 44 -9.89 -1.69 6.64
C ILE A 44 -8.60 -1.50 5.85
N ALA A 45 -8.05 -0.27 5.88
CA ALA A 45 -6.82 0.10 5.19
C ALA A 45 -5.76 0.60 6.17
N PHE A 46 -4.53 0.13 6.00
CA PHE A 46 -3.37 0.46 6.83
C PHE A 46 -2.31 1.27 6.07
N PRO A 47 -1.50 2.08 6.79
CA PRO A 47 -0.43 2.90 6.21
C PRO A 47 0.63 2.10 5.45
N GLU A 48 1.44 2.82 4.62
CA GLU A 48 2.61 2.26 3.94
C GLU A 48 3.62 1.72 4.96
N THR A 49 4.14 0.50 4.71
CA THR A 49 5.10 -0.19 5.58
C THR A 49 4.73 -0.17 7.07
N PHE A 50 3.43 -0.24 7.40
CA PHE A 50 2.96 -0.22 8.78
C PHE A 50 3.64 -1.31 9.61
N ILE A 51 3.89 -2.48 9.02
CA ILE A 51 4.66 -3.57 9.61
C ILE A 51 6.04 -3.61 8.97
N PRO A 52 7.13 -3.35 9.70
CA PRO A 52 7.30 -2.97 11.11
C PRO A 52 7.48 -1.45 11.32
N GLY A 53 7.06 -0.64 10.40
CA GLY A 53 7.24 0.81 10.33
C GLY A 53 8.06 1.24 9.12
N TYR A 54 7.94 2.51 8.76
CA TYR A 54 8.74 3.10 7.68
C TYR A 54 10.21 3.26 8.13
N PRO A 55 11.21 2.97 7.28
CA PRO A 55 12.62 2.96 7.67
C PRO A 55 13.22 4.38 7.76
N TRP A 56 12.78 5.18 8.72
CA TRP A 56 13.17 6.58 8.87
C TRP A 56 14.69 6.82 8.94
N GLN A 57 15.45 5.82 9.38
CA GLN A 57 16.93 5.89 9.42
C GLN A 57 17.58 6.21 8.08
N ILE A 58 16.91 5.91 6.94
CA ILE A 58 17.44 6.21 5.60
C ILE A 58 17.47 7.71 5.28
N TRP A 59 16.73 8.52 6.03
CA TRP A 59 16.65 9.97 5.88
C TRP A 59 17.50 10.71 6.89
N LEU A 60 17.85 10.06 8.03
CA LEU A 60 18.44 10.72 9.19
C LEU A 60 19.96 10.62 9.25
N GLY A 61 20.58 9.86 8.35
CA GLY A 61 22.03 9.74 8.34
C GLY A 61 22.57 8.96 7.15
N ALA A 62 23.89 8.92 7.04
CA ALA A 62 24.58 8.12 6.04
C ALA A 62 24.31 6.62 6.26
N PRO A 63 24.33 5.78 5.21
CA PRO A 63 24.16 4.34 5.36
C PRO A 63 25.07 3.69 6.40
N ALA A 64 26.32 4.16 6.51
CA ALA A 64 27.28 3.67 7.51
C ALA A 64 26.82 3.91 8.97
N TRP A 65 26.13 5.04 9.24
CA TRP A 65 25.53 5.29 10.54
C TRP A 65 24.41 4.29 10.84
N ALA A 66 23.50 4.07 9.89
CA ALA A 66 22.39 3.13 10.08
C ALA A 66 22.89 1.69 10.29
N ILE A 67 23.95 1.27 9.58
CA ILE A 67 24.60 -0.03 9.76
C ILE A 67 25.22 -0.10 11.17
N GLY A 68 26.02 0.90 11.55
CA GLY A 68 26.71 0.93 12.85
C GLY A 68 25.75 0.95 14.06
N ARG A 69 24.55 1.50 13.90
CA ARG A 69 23.46 1.49 14.89
C ARG A 69 22.62 0.21 14.88
N GLY A 70 22.88 -0.72 13.97
CA GLY A 70 22.14 -1.98 13.84
C GLY A 70 20.75 -1.83 13.24
N PHE A 71 20.36 -0.64 12.73
CA PHE A 71 19.03 -0.43 12.15
C PHE A 71 18.77 -1.30 10.93
N VAL A 72 19.78 -1.51 10.08
CA VAL A 72 19.66 -2.31 8.85
C VAL A 72 19.29 -3.76 9.18
N GLN A 73 20.00 -4.38 10.11
CA GLN A 73 19.73 -5.74 10.57
C GLN A 73 18.35 -5.83 11.23
N ARG A 74 18.06 -4.95 12.18
CA ARG A 74 16.79 -4.95 12.93
C ARG A 74 15.60 -4.74 11.98
N TYR A 75 15.73 -3.87 10.99
CA TYR A 75 14.67 -3.64 10.01
C TYR A 75 14.39 -4.89 9.18
N PHE A 76 15.46 -5.55 8.71
CA PHE A 76 15.35 -6.80 7.96
C PHE A 76 14.69 -7.91 8.79
N ASP A 77 15.15 -8.09 10.03
CA ASP A 77 14.67 -9.17 10.91
C ASP A 77 13.20 -8.98 11.30
N ASN A 78 12.75 -7.73 11.43
CA ASN A 78 11.36 -7.38 11.78
C ASN A 78 10.45 -7.16 10.57
N SER A 79 10.94 -7.28 9.34
CA SER A 79 10.11 -7.25 8.14
C SER A 79 9.30 -8.53 7.98
N LEU A 80 8.06 -8.40 7.49
CA LEU A 80 7.09 -9.50 7.44
C LEU A 80 7.41 -10.50 6.31
N SER A 81 7.58 -11.78 6.65
CA SER A 81 7.47 -12.86 5.67
C SER A 81 6.03 -13.37 5.60
N PHE A 82 5.48 -13.54 4.42
CA PHE A 82 4.10 -14.01 4.25
C PHE A 82 3.88 -15.48 4.64
N ASP A 83 4.96 -16.23 4.83
CA ASP A 83 4.91 -17.63 5.30
C ASP A 83 5.19 -17.73 6.81
N SER A 84 5.24 -16.59 7.51
CA SER A 84 5.53 -16.54 8.94
C SER A 84 4.29 -16.82 9.82
N PRO A 85 4.50 -17.24 11.08
CA PRO A 85 3.42 -17.35 12.06
C PRO A 85 2.68 -16.00 12.29
N GLN A 86 3.38 -14.88 12.16
CA GLN A 86 2.82 -13.54 12.28
C GLN A 86 1.80 -13.25 11.16
N ALA A 87 2.13 -13.62 9.93
CA ALA A 87 1.20 -13.50 8.81
C ALA A 87 -0.04 -14.41 9.02
N GLU A 88 0.13 -15.62 9.55
CA GLU A 88 -0.98 -16.51 9.86
C GLU A 88 -1.90 -15.95 10.95
N LYS A 89 -1.35 -15.33 12.00
CA LYS A 89 -2.14 -14.63 13.03
C LYS A 89 -3.05 -13.56 12.39
N ILE A 90 -2.51 -12.74 11.50
CA ILE A 90 -3.28 -11.70 10.81
C ILE A 90 -4.41 -12.32 9.97
N ARG A 91 -4.12 -13.33 9.13
CA ARG A 91 -5.13 -14.00 8.30
C ARG A 91 -6.27 -14.58 9.15
N THR A 92 -5.91 -15.22 10.25
CA THR A 92 -6.88 -15.80 11.19
C THR A 92 -7.83 -14.74 11.75
N VAL A 93 -7.30 -13.56 12.12
CA VAL A 93 -8.12 -12.47 12.66
C VAL A 93 -8.98 -11.84 11.58
N VAL A 94 -8.46 -11.59 10.38
CA VAL A 94 -9.22 -11.07 9.24
C VAL A 94 -10.40 -11.99 8.91
N LYS A 95 -10.18 -13.32 8.90
CA LYS A 95 -11.23 -14.33 8.72
C LYS A 95 -12.29 -14.27 9.82
N ARG A 96 -11.87 -14.16 11.08
CA ARG A 96 -12.79 -14.04 12.22
C ARG A 96 -13.60 -12.75 12.16
N ALA A 97 -12.97 -11.65 11.81
CA ALA A 97 -13.57 -10.33 11.65
C ALA A 97 -14.52 -10.22 10.44
N LYS A 98 -14.40 -11.12 9.46
CA LYS A 98 -15.19 -11.14 8.22
C LYS A 98 -15.16 -9.81 7.46
N LEU A 99 -14.00 -9.18 7.39
CA LEU A 99 -13.77 -7.96 6.62
C LEU A 99 -12.59 -8.16 5.67
N THR A 100 -12.51 -7.33 4.65
CA THR A 100 -11.31 -7.24 3.79
C THR A 100 -10.29 -6.31 4.43
N ALA A 101 -9.02 -6.70 4.45
CA ALA A 101 -7.92 -5.88 4.96
C ALA A 101 -6.90 -5.60 3.87
N VAL A 102 -6.43 -4.33 3.79
CA VAL A 102 -5.28 -3.92 2.97
C VAL A 102 -4.21 -3.38 3.90
N ILE A 103 -3.12 -4.11 4.05
CA ILE A 103 -2.09 -3.84 5.05
C ILE A 103 -0.79 -3.47 4.36
N GLY A 104 -0.25 -2.28 4.66
CA GLY A 104 1.08 -1.87 4.22
C GLY A 104 2.16 -2.60 5.00
N VAL A 105 3.10 -3.21 4.30
CA VAL A 105 4.15 -4.03 4.91
C VAL A 105 5.51 -3.74 4.29
N SER A 106 6.58 -3.89 5.08
CA SER A 106 7.88 -4.24 4.56
C SER A 106 7.90 -5.76 4.37
N GLU A 107 7.73 -6.21 3.14
CA GLU A 107 7.78 -7.63 2.79
C GLU A 107 9.23 -8.11 2.79
N ARG A 108 9.49 -9.22 3.50
CA ARG A 108 10.76 -9.94 3.42
C ARG A 108 10.57 -11.21 2.58
N ASP A 109 11.18 -11.21 1.40
CA ASP A 109 11.20 -12.34 0.46
C ASP A 109 12.64 -12.84 0.29
N GLY A 110 12.96 -13.94 0.96
CA GLY A 110 14.33 -14.45 1.05
C GLY A 110 15.27 -13.42 1.68
N GLY A 111 16.25 -12.95 0.93
CA GLY A 111 17.22 -11.93 1.33
C GLY A 111 16.89 -10.51 0.89
N SER A 112 15.69 -10.25 0.38
CA SER A 112 15.29 -8.96 -0.18
C SER A 112 14.08 -8.38 0.54
N LEU A 113 14.00 -7.03 0.59
CA LEU A 113 12.87 -6.31 1.13
C LEU A 113 12.11 -5.57 0.03
N TYR A 114 10.80 -5.45 0.19
CA TYR A 114 9.92 -4.72 -0.73
C TYR A 114 8.88 -3.92 0.05
N ILE A 115 8.57 -2.72 -0.41
CA ILE A 115 7.38 -2.00 0.05
C ILE A 115 6.18 -2.71 -0.56
N GLY A 116 5.33 -3.30 0.26
CA GLY A 116 4.19 -4.08 -0.18
C GLY A 116 2.86 -3.62 0.41
N GLN A 117 1.80 -3.98 -0.29
CA GLN A 117 0.44 -3.96 0.23
C GLN A 117 -0.12 -5.37 0.14
N TRP A 118 -0.50 -5.90 1.29
CA TRP A 118 -1.10 -7.21 1.40
C TRP A 118 -2.61 -7.10 1.48
N LEU A 119 -3.30 -7.62 0.49
CA LEU A 119 -4.74 -7.64 0.39
C LEU A 119 -5.26 -9.00 0.85
N ILE A 120 -6.12 -9.02 1.87
CA ILE A 120 -6.66 -10.24 2.50
C ILE A 120 -8.18 -10.16 2.46
N GLY A 121 -8.83 -11.22 1.98
CA GLY A 121 -10.28 -11.33 1.93
C GLY A 121 -10.92 -11.70 3.28
N PRO A 122 -12.26 -11.58 3.38
CA PRO A 122 -13.01 -11.89 4.60
C PRO A 122 -13.01 -13.39 4.98
N ASP A 123 -12.49 -14.23 4.10
CA ASP A 123 -12.21 -15.65 4.32
C ASP A 123 -10.80 -15.92 4.91
N GLY A 124 -9.98 -14.88 5.06
CA GLY A 124 -8.59 -14.95 5.47
C GLY A 124 -7.62 -15.32 4.35
N GLU A 125 -8.12 -15.49 3.12
CA GLU A 125 -7.28 -15.82 1.98
C GLU A 125 -6.63 -14.57 1.37
N THR A 126 -5.41 -14.74 0.90
CA THR A 126 -4.69 -13.66 0.23
C THR A 126 -5.33 -13.38 -1.14
N ILE A 127 -5.84 -12.16 -1.31
CA ILE A 127 -6.30 -11.64 -2.61
C ILE A 127 -5.09 -11.32 -3.47
N ALA A 128 -4.16 -10.53 -2.93
CA ALA A 128 -2.95 -10.12 -3.62
C ALA A 128 -1.82 -9.76 -2.63
N LYS A 129 -0.60 -9.91 -3.11
CA LYS A 129 0.64 -9.42 -2.49
C LYS A 129 1.29 -8.51 -3.53
N ARG A 130 0.91 -7.23 -3.51
CA ARG A 130 1.48 -6.28 -4.48
C ARG A 130 2.73 -5.64 -3.91
N ARG A 131 3.69 -5.31 -4.77
CA ARG A 131 4.89 -4.54 -4.45
C ARG A 131 4.81 -3.15 -5.09
N LYS A 132 5.31 -2.12 -4.41
CA LYS A 132 5.50 -0.78 -4.98
C LYS A 132 6.38 -0.88 -6.22
N LEU A 133 5.92 -0.33 -7.35
CA LEU A 133 6.65 -0.47 -8.62
C LEU A 133 8.06 0.08 -8.51
N ARG A 134 8.19 1.26 -7.89
CA ARG A 134 9.49 1.89 -7.70
C ARG A 134 9.56 2.60 -6.36
N PRO A 135 10.47 2.20 -5.47
CA PRO A 135 10.74 2.91 -4.23
C PRO A 135 11.18 4.36 -4.53
N THR A 136 10.71 5.29 -3.69
CA THR A 136 10.93 6.72 -3.88
C THR A 136 12.24 7.15 -3.22
N HIS A 137 13.09 7.89 -3.94
CA HIS A 137 14.29 8.54 -3.42
C HIS A 137 15.17 7.60 -2.57
N ALA A 138 15.34 7.86 -1.27
CA ALA A 138 16.17 7.09 -0.33
C ALA A 138 15.65 5.66 -0.08
N GLU A 139 14.36 5.37 -0.31
CA GLU A 139 13.80 4.02 -0.19
C GLU A 139 14.52 2.98 -1.05
N ARG A 140 15.13 3.41 -2.18
CA ARG A 140 15.90 2.55 -3.09
C ARG A 140 17.16 1.95 -2.45
N THR A 141 17.59 2.47 -1.31
CA THR A 141 18.72 1.91 -0.56
C THR A 141 18.33 0.68 0.26
N VAL A 142 17.03 0.43 0.42
CA VAL A 142 16.48 -0.66 1.24
C VAL A 142 15.65 -1.64 0.41
N PHE A 143 14.79 -1.12 -0.50
CA PHE A 143 13.74 -1.89 -1.13
C PHE A 143 13.99 -2.17 -2.61
N GLY A 144 13.63 -3.38 -3.02
CA GLY A 144 13.50 -3.76 -4.42
C GLY A 144 12.23 -3.23 -5.07
N GLU A 145 12.13 -3.41 -6.38
CA GLU A 145 11.03 -2.92 -7.24
C GLU A 145 9.97 -4.00 -7.45
N GLY A 146 8.70 -3.58 -7.60
CA GLY A 146 7.61 -4.37 -8.14
C GLY A 146 7.64 -4.41 -9.67
N ASP A 147 6.63 -5.00 -10.27
CA ASP A 147 6.50 -5.08 -11.73
C ASP A 147 5.06 -4.77 -12.20
N GLY A 148 4.82 -4.85 -13.50
CA GLY A 148 3.52 -4.45 -14.05
C GLY A 148 2.35 -5.34 -13.63
N SER A 149 2.60 -6.56 -13.11
CA SER A 149 1.56 -7.40 -12.52
C SER A 149 1.00 -6.83 -11.21
N ASP A 150 1.72 -5.91 -10.57
CA ASP A 150 1.31 -5.21 -9.35
C ASP A 150 0.31 -4.06 -9.62
N LEU A 151 0.11 -3.67 -10.88
CA LEU A 151 -0.91 -2.70 -11.29
C LEU A 151 -2.23 -3.41 -11.62
N ALA A 152 -2.82 -4.09 -10.65
CA ALA A 152 -4.02 -4.88 -10.80
C ALA A 152 -5.17 -4.38 -9.90
N VAL A 153 -6.38 -4.40 -10.45
CA VAL A 153 -7.64 -4.19 -9.73
C VAL A 153 -8.34 -5.53 -9.57
N HIS A 154 -8.72 -5.85 -8.35
CA HIS A 154 -9.28 -7.15 -7.98
C HIS A 154 -10.80 -7.05 -7.83
N ASP A 155 -11.55 -7.83 -8.61
CA ASP A 155 -12.99 -7.90 -8.49
C ASP A 155 -13.40 -8.74 -7.27
N ARG A 156 -14.07 -8.08 -6.32
CA ARG A 156 -14.43 -8.67 -5.03
C ARG A 156 -15.93 -8.59 -4.78
N PRO A 157 -16.57 -9.73 -4.44
CA PRO A 157 -18.02 -9.74 -4.19
C PRO A 157 -18.41 -8.99 -2.91
N ASP A 158 -17.46 -8.76 -1.99
CA ASP A 158 -17.67 -8.13 -0.68
C ASP A 158 -17.47 -6.61 -0.69
N VAL A 159 -16.54 -6.09 -1.51
CA VAL A 159 -16.18 -4.66 -1.52
C VAL A 159 -16.10 -4.02 -2.91
N GLY A 160 -16.47 -4.75 -3.96
CA GLY A 160 -16.38 -4.27 -5.34
C GLY A 160 -14.97 -4.38 -5.91
N ARG A 161 -14.66 -3.55 -6.91
CA ARG A 161 -13.36 -3.55 -7.59
C ARG A 161 -12.33 -2.79 -6.78
N LEU A 162 -11.47 -3.53 -6.10
CA LEU A 162 -10.48 -3.03 -5.14
C LEU A 162 -9.10 -2.93 -5.79
N GLY A 163 -8.51 -1.74 -5.74
CA GLY A 163 -7.11 -1.50 -6.11
C GLY A 163 -6.32 -0.87 -4.98
N ALA A 164 -5.00 -0.83 -5.15
CA ALA A 164 -4.10 -0.26 -4.16
C ALA A 164 -2.82 0.27 -4.80
N LEU A 165 -2.32 1.40 -4.30
CA LEU A 165 -1.02 1.99 -4.63
C LEU A 165 -0.35 2.54 -3.36
N CYS A 166 0.97 2.74 -3.43
CA CYS A 166 1.77 3.29 -2.33
C CYS A 166 2.29 4.70 -2.67
N CYS A 167 2.05 5.67 -1.79
CA CYS A 167 2.73 6.95 -1.74
C CYS A 167 2.82 7.64 -3.13
N TRP A 168 4.03 7.90 -3.61
CA TRP A 168 4.29 8.62 -4.86
C TRP A 168 3.91 7.86 -6.15
N GLU A 169 3.45 6.62 -6.09
CA GLU A 169 2.78 6.00 -7.23
C GLU A 169 1.54 6.80 -7.66
N HIS A 170 0.92 7.55 -6.74
CA HIS A 170 -0.21 8.45 -7.02
C HIS A 170 0.19 9.71 -7.81
N LEU A 171 1.49 9.98 -7.95
CA LEU A 171 2.02 11.08 -8.76
C LEU A 171 2.55 10.60 -10.12
N GLN A 172 2.37 9.30 -10.42
CA GLN A 172 2.67 8.71 -11.72
C GLN A 172 1.41 8.64 -12.60
N PRO A 173 1.24 9.54 -13.59
CA PRO A 173 -0.01 9.61 -14.37
C PRO A 173 -0.38 8.31 -15.06
N LEU A 174 0.60 7.58 -15.62
CA LEU A 174 0.37 6.34 -16.34
C LEU A 174 0.00 5.19 -15.41
N SER A 175 0.59 5.12 -14.21
CA SER A 175 0.23 4.11 -13.19
C SER A 175 -1.20 4.32 -12.70
N LYS A 176 -1.60 5.57 -12.43
CA LYS A 176 -2.97 5.93 -12.08
C LYS A 176 -3.95 5.52 -13.18
N TYR A 177 -3.63 5.88 -14.42
CA TYR A 177 -4.48 5.55 -15.56
C TYR A 177 -4.63 4.04 -15.76
N ALA A 178 -3.58 3.26 -15.51
CA ALA A 178 -3.64 1.81 -15.56
C ALA A 178 -4.67 1.24 -14.55
N MET A 179 -4.78 1.85 -13.36
CA MET A 179 -5.79 1.46 -12.35
C MET A 179 -7.19 1.89 -12.78
N TYR A 180 -7.37 3.15 -13.22
CA TYR A 180 -8.67 3.67 -13.66
C TYR A 180 -9.27 2.87 -14.82
N ALA A 181 -8.43 2.50 -15.79
CA ALA A 181 -8.86 1.75 -16.98
C ALA A 181 -9.39 0.34 -16.66
N GLN A 182 -9.11 -0.19 -15.48
CA GLN A 182 -9.65 -1.44 -14.97
C GLN A 182 -10.99 -1.25 -14.22
N ASN A 183 -11.59 -0.05 -14.28
CA ASN A 183 -12.83 0.31 -13.59
C ASN A 183 -12.77 0.11 -12.08
N GLU A 184 -11.71 0.58 -11.45
CA GLU A 184 -11.56 0.60 -10.02
C GLU A 184 -12.73 1.30 -9.34
N GLN A 185 -13.22 0.77 -8.23
CA GLN A 185 -14.33 1.35 -7.46
C GLN A 185 -13.89 1.84 -6.09
N VAL A 186 -12.95 1.13 -5.47
CA VAL A 186 -12.38 1.48 -4.18
C VAL A 186 -10.86 1.37 -4.27
N HIS A 187 -10.19 2.43 -3.93
CA HIS A 187 -8.74 2.53 -3.95
C HIS A 187 -8.16 2.68 -2.55
N VAL A 188 -7.10 1.93 -2.23
CA VAL A 188 -6.33 2.11 -1.01
C VAL A 188 -4.99 2.76 -1.33
N GLY A 189 -4.87 4.05 -1.01
CA GLY A 189 -3.65 4.82 -1.17
C GLY A 189 -2.85 4.88 0.11
N ALA A 190 -1.92 3.94 0.35
CA ALA A 190 -1.14 3.90 1.58
C ALA A 190 -0.05 4.97 1.60
N TRP A 191 0.02 5.73 2.71
CA TRP A 191 1.00 6.78 2.93
C TRP A 191 1.86 6.52 4.17
N PRO A 192 3.17 6.90 4.14
CA PRO A 192 3.96 7.02 5.37
C PRO A 192 3.51 8.25 6.17
N SER A 193 4.12 8.52 7.32
CA SER A 193 3.94 9.80 8.00
C SER A 193 4.55 10.95 7.19
N PHE A 194 3.97 12.14 7.31
CA PHE A 194 4.48 13.36 6.68
C PHE A 194 5.35 14.21 7.60
N SER A 195 5.75 13.69 8.75
CA SER A 195 6.44 14.47 9.80
C SER A 195 7.85 14.96 9.43
N LEU A 196 8.54 14.29 8.49
CA LEU A 196 9.91 14.63 8.12
C LEU A 196 9.99 15.72 7.05
N TYR A 197 8.98 15.81 6.19
CA TYR A 197 9.14 16.53 4.92
C TYR A 197 8.90 18.04 5.01
N ASP A 198 8.06 18.48 5.94
CA ASP A 198 7.84 19.91 6.20
C ASP A 198 8.89 20.44 7.20
N PRO A 199 9.52 21.59 6.93
CA PRO A 199 9.37 22.50 5.78
C PRO A 199 10.37 22.25 4.63
N PHE A 200 11.17 21.17 4.68
CA PHE A 200 12.34 21.00 3.80
C PHE A 200 12.01 20.55 2.38
N ALA A 201 10.89 19.83 2.20
CA ALA A 201 10.49 19.25 0.92
C ALA A 201 8.97 19.31 0.75
N HIS A 202 8.43 20.51 0.50
CA HIS A 202 6.99 20.75 0.38
C HIS A 202 6.26 19.75 -0.54
N ALA A 203 6.89 19.34 -1.66
CA ALA A 203 6.31 18.36 -2.57
C ALA A 203 6.13 16.96 -1.95
N LEU A 204 6.87 16.64 -0.89
CA LEU A 204 6.74 15.40 -0.11
C LEU A 204 5.80 15.56 1.10
N GLY A 205 5.38 16.78 1.40
CA GLY A 205 4.50 17.12 2.51
C GLY A 205 3.06 16.68 2.29
N TRP A 206 2.27 16.72 3.35
CA TRP A 206 0.89 16.23 3.37
C TRP A 206 -0.04 16.98 2.42
N GLU A 207 0.17 18.29 2.22
CA GLU A 207 -0.71 19.14 1.43
C GLU A 207 -0.74 18.66 -0.03
N VAL A 208 0.44 18.50 -0.66
CA VAL A 208 0.56 18.03 -2.04
C VAL A 208 0.05 16.59 -2.19
N ASN A 209 0.36 15.72 -1.22
CA ASN A 209 0.02 14.31 -1.31
C ASN A 209 -1.46 14.03 -1.01
N ASN A 210 -2.10 14.84 -0.13
CA ASN A 210 -3.55 14.80 0.02
C ASN A 210 -4.28 15.39 -1.19
N ALA A 211 -3.71 16.40 -1.86
CA ALA A 211 -4.23 16.89 -3.13
C ALA A 211 -4.15 15.80 -4.22
N ALA A 212 -3.03 15.09 -4.32
CA ALA A 212 -2.89 13.94 -5.23
C ALA A 212 -3.92 12.84 -4.95
N SER A 213 -4.16 12.53 -3.68
CA SER A 213 -5.18 11.57 -3.22
C SER A 213 -6.59 11.98 -3.62
N LYS A 214 -6.92 13.26 -3.43
CA LYS A 214 -8.22 13.83 -3.82
C LYS A 214 -8.41 13.83 -5.34
N VAL A 215 -7.38 14.20 -6.09
CA VAL A 215 -7.38 14.19 -7.56
C VAL A 215 -7.51 12.75 -8.07
N TYR A 216 -6.85 11.77 -7.43
CA TYR A 216 -7.02 10.36 -7.76
C TYR A 216 -8.49 9.92 -7.70
N ALA A 217 -9.20 10.26 -6.60
CA ALA A 217 -10.61 9.92 -6.43
C ALA A 217 -11.47 10.48 -7.57
N VAL A 218 -11.22 11.73 -7.98
CA VAL A 218 -11.97 12.41 -9.06
C VAL A 218 -11.63 11.84 -10.43
N GLU A 219 -10.34 11.69 -10.76
CA GLU A 219 -9.88 11.15 -12.05
C GLU A 219 -10.35 9.69 -12.24
N GLY A 220 -10.29 8.87 -11.18
CA GLY A 220 -10.76 7.48 -11.19
C GLY A 220 -12.26 7.34 -11.04
N SER A 221 -12.97 8.41 -10.63
CA SER A 221 -14.37 8.35 -10.16
C SER A 221 -14.57 7.20 -9.18
N CYS A 222 -13.67 7.06 -8.20
CA CYS A 222 -13.65 5.97 -7.23
C CYS A 222 -13.54 6.50 -5.80
N PHE A 223 -13.89 5.67 -4.82
CA PHE A 223 -13.61 5.98 -3.42
C PHE A 223 -12.13 5.84 -3.14
N PHE A 224 -11.53 6.81 -2.46
CA PHE A 224 -10.14 6.79 -2.07
C PHE A 224 -10.00 6.67 -0.55
N LEU A 225 -9.34 5.62 -0.09
CA LEU A 225 -9.02 5.36 1.31
C LEU A 225 -7.53 5.63 1.51
N GLY A 226 -7.20 6.72 2.20
CA GLY A 226 -5.82 7.18 2.41
C GLY A 226 -5.34 6.97 3.84
N PRO A 227 -4.97 5.76 4.26
CA PRO A 227 -4.34 5.55 5.56
C PRO A 227 -2.97 6.23 5.61
N CYS A 228 -2.62 6.75 6.78
CA CYS A 228 -1.39 7.49 6.98
C CYS A 228 -0.75 7.11 8.32
N ALA A 229 0.56 6.85 8.31
CA ALA A 229 1.28 6.54 9.53
C ALA A 229 1.48 7.79 10.40
N VAL A 230 1.75 7.56 11.68
CA VAL A 230 2.17 8.56 12.66
C VAL A 230 3.57 8.23 13.14
N VAL A 231 4.42 9.23 13.33
CA VAL A 231 5.69 9.06 14.05
C VAL A 231 5.42 9.27 15.54
N SER A 232 5.68 8.24 16.34
CA SER A 232 5.56 8.32 17.81
C SER A 232 6.79 8.94 18.45
N GLN A 233 6.65 9.44 19.68
CA GLN A 233 7.78 9.94 20.45
C GLN A 233 8.85 8.85 20.66
N ALA A 234 8.45 7.60 20.91
CA ALA A 234 9.36 6.48 21.05
C ALA A 234 10.23 6.24 19.80
N MET A 235 9.69 6.47 18.60
CA MET A 235 10.46 6.41 17.35
C MET A 235 11.52 7.53 17.29
N ILE A 236 11.19 8.73 17.74
CA ILE A 236 12.12 9.86 17.79
C ILE A 236 13.23 9.59 18.79
N ASP A 237 12.89 9.13 20.00
CA ASP A 237 13.84 8.82 21.06
C ASP A 237 14.86 7.75 20.62
N GLU A 238 14.44 6.82 19.77
CA GLU A 238 15.30 5.77 19.23
C GLU A 238 16.16 6.23 18.03
N LEU A 239 15.61 7.04 17.16
CA LEU A 239 16.21 7.41 15.87
C LEU A 239 17.05 8.68 15.94
N CYS A 240 16.68 9.65 16.78
CA CYS A 240 17.26 10.98 16.80
C CYS A 240 18.29 11.10 17.93
N ASP A 241 19.55 10.85 17.60
CA ASP A 241 20.70 10.92 18.53
C ASP A 241 21.46 12.26 18.43
N SER A 242 20.93 13.25 17.70
CA SER A 242 21.50 14.59 17.58
C SER A 242 20.43 15.67 17.40
N PRO A 243 20.72 16.95 17.75
CA PRO A 243 19.80 18.06 17.52
C PRO A 243 19.37 18.21 16.07
N GLU A 244 20.25 17.94 15.12
CA GLU A 244 19.96 18.02 13.68
C GLU A 244 18.88 17.01 13.29
N LYS A 245 18.94 15.77 13.80
CA LYS A 245 17.93 14.73 13.52
C LYS A 245 16.59 15.07 14.15
N HIS A 246 16.59 15.63 15.36
CA HIS A 246 15.38 16.16 15.99
C HIS A 246 14.75 17.33 15.20
N ALA A 247 15.55 18.09 14.46
CA ALA A 247 15.05 19.12 13.56
C ALA A 247 14.39 18.57 12.29
N PHE A 248 14.71 17.35 11.89
CA PHE A 248 14.15 16.72 10.69
C PHE A 248 12.93 15.85 10.97
N LEU A 249 12.94 15.03 12.02
CA LEU A 249 11.87 14.09 12.32
C LEU A 249 11.10 14.53 13.56
N HIS A 250 9.81 14.75 13.41
CA HIS A 250 8.91 15.21 14.47
C HIS A 250 7.84 14.16 14.78
N ALA A 251 7.33 14.18 16.01
CA ALA A 251 6.15 13.38 16.36
C ALA A 251 4.92 13.85 15.56
N GLY A 252 4.08 12.90 15.16
CA GLY A 252 2.87 13.21 14.40
C GLY A 252 3.00 12.91 12.91
N GLY A 253 2.53 13.85 12.08
CA GLY A 253 2.54 13.71 10.60
C GLY A 253 1.47 12.79 10.05
N GLY A 254 0.46 12.44 10.84
CA GLY A 254 -0.72 11.71 10.42
C GLY A 254 -1.69 12.61 9.66
N HIS A 255 -2.08 12.23 8.44
CA HIS A 255 -3.02 12.96 7.59
C HIS A 255 -3.92 12.00 6.82
N ALA A 256 -4.47 11.00 7.52
CA ALA A 256 -5.38 10.04 6.92
C ALA A 256 -6.65 10.72 6.38
N VAL A 257 -7.18 10.19 5.27
CA VAL A 257 -8.34 10.77 4.56
C VAL A 257 -9.23 9.68 3.97
N ILE A 258 -10.50 10.01 3.78
CA ILE A 258 -11.45 9.23 2.97
C ILE A 258 -12.11 10.21 2.00
N TYR A 259 -11.96 9.96 0.68
CA TYR A 259 -12.59 10.78 -0.35
C TYR A 259 -13.63 9.99 -1.13
N GLY A 260 -14.75 10.66 -1.43
CA GLY A 260 -15.76 10.16 -2.38
C GLY A 260 -15.30 10.30 -3.83
N PRO A 261 -16.03 9.65 -4.78
CA PRO A 261 -15.69 9.67 -6.20
C PRO A 261 -15.79 11.05 -6.86
N ASP A 262 -16.35 12.02 -6.17
CA ASP A 262 -16.42 13.45 -6.53
C ASP A 262 -15.34 14.31 -5.84
N GLY A 263 -14.45 13.69 -5.05
CA GLY A 263 -13.42 14.35 -4.26
C GLY A 263 -13.91 14.95 -2.95
N SER A 264 -15.17 14.76 -2.56
CA SER A 264 -15.69 15.21 -1.25
C SER A 264 -14.99 14.44 -0.11
N SER A 265 -14.75 15.13 1.01
CA SER A 265 -14.26 14.46 2.24
C SER A 265 -15.42 13.75 2.92
N LEU A 266 -15.28 12.45 3.18
CA LEU A 266 -16.33 11.63 3.79
C LEU A 266 -16.12 11.41 5.30
N ALA A 267 -14.99 11.84 5.86
CA ALA A 267 -14.69 11.74 7.27
C ALA A 267 -13.99 13.01 7.78
N GLU A 268 -14.18 13.34 9.05
CA GLU A 268 -13.37 14.35 9.71
C GLU A 268 -11.95 13.83 9.90
N LYS A 269 -10.98 14.72 9.71
CA LYS A 269 -9.56 14.41 9.91
C LYS A 269 -9.25 14.34 11.39
N LEU A 270 -8.42 13.37 11.77
CA LEU A 270 -7.79 13.37 13.09
C LEU A 270 -6.67 14.43 13.15
N PRO A 271 -6.36 14.96 14.34
CA PRO A 271 -5.14 15.72 14.57
C PRO A 271 -3.90 14.93 14.09
N PRO A 272 -2.88 15.61 13.53
CA PRO A 272 -1.71 14.93 12.96
C PRO A 272 -0.90 14.06 13.93
N ASP A 273 -0.98 14.35 15.22
CA ASP A 273 -0.29 13.65 16.31
C ASP A 273 -1.15 12.61 17.02
N GLN A 274 -2.41 12.46 16.62
CA GLN A 274 -3.36 11.54 17.24
C GLN A 274 -3.50 10.25 16.44
N GLU A 275 -3.45 9.13 17.13
CA GLU A 275 -3.80 7.83 16.56
C GLU A 275 -5.31 7.57 16.60
N GLY A 276 -5.82 6.87 15.59
CA GLY A 276 -7.23 6.49 15.51
C GLY A 276 -7.59 5.84 14.19
N ILE A 277 -8.88 5.61 14.02
CA ILE A 277 -9.47 5.06 12.79
C ILE A 277 -10.53 6.03 12.29
N LEU A 278 -10.42 6.44 11.03
CA LEU A 278 -11.48 7.18 10.33
C LEU A 278 -12.49 6.18 9.78
N TYR A 279 -13.77 6.51 9.87
CA TYR A 279 -14.86 5.70 9.34
C TYR A 279 -15.72 6.51 8.37
N ALA A 280 -16.21 5.86 7.33
CA ALA A 280 -17.23 6.41 6.44
C ALA A 280 -18.14 5.29 5.91
N ASP A 281 -19.41 5.60 5.73
CA ASP A 281 -20.33 4.76 4.98
C ASP A 281 -20.24 5.15 3.51
N ILE A 282 -19.98 4.18 2.62
CA ILE A 282 -19.87 4.39 1.18
C ILE A 282 -20.98 3.69 0.43
N ASP A 283 -21.38 4.27 -0.71
CA ASP A 283 -22.37 3.73 -1.64
C ASP A 283 -21.76 3.68 -3.03
N LEU A 284 -21.47 2.48 -3.55
CA LEU A 284 -20.87 2.32 -4.88
C LEU A 284 -21.74 2.87 -6.01
N GLY A 285 -23.03 3.14 -5.77
CA GLY A 285 -23.91 3.81 -6.72
C GLY A 285 -23.49 5.26 -7.03
N MET A 286 -22.79 5.92 -6.12
CA MET A 286 -22.25 7.28 -6.31
C MET A 286 -21.22 7.38 -7.42
N ILE A 287 -20.55 6.27 -7.74
CA ILE A 287 -19.58 6.18 -8.85
C ILE A 287 -20.25 6.53 -10.19
N GLY A 288 -21.45 5.99 -10.43
CA GLY A 288 -22.21 6.30 -11.65
C GLY A 288 -22.60 7.79 -11.74
N VAL A 289 -22.87 8.42 -10.60
CA VAL A 289 -23.15 9.86 -10.53
C VAL A 289 -21.91 10.68 -10.87
N ALA A 290 -20.74 10.33 -10.28
CA ALA A 290 -19.48 11.01 -10.56
C ALA A 290 -19.06 10.86 -12.03
N LYS A 291 -19.16 9.66 -12.59
CA LYS A 291 -18.83 9.37 -13.99
C LYS A 291 -19.74 10.12 -14.98
N ASN A 292 -20.94 10.50 -14.59
CA ASN A 292 -21.80 11.30 -15.43
C ASN A 292 -21.27 12.74 -15.64
N ALA A 293 -20.50 13.27 -14.68
CA ALA A 293 -19.85 14.57 -14.83
C ALA A 293 -18.62 14.49 -15.74
N ALA A 294 -17.74 13.51 -15.50
CA ALA A 294 -16.59 13.19 -16.33
C ALA A 294 -16.15 11.74 -16.04
N ASP A 295 -15.76 11.00 -17.07
CA ASP A 295 -15.23 9.63 -16.95
C ASP A 295 -13.92 9.53 -17.74
N PRO A 296 -12.79 9.95 -17.17
CA PRO A 296 -11.51 10.05 -17.87
C PRO A 296 -11.03 8.74 -18.50
N ALA A 297 -11.36 7.60 -17.88
CA ALA A 297 -10.98 6.28 -18.39
C ALA A 297 -12.08 5.60 -19.24
N GLY A 298 -13.29 6.18 -19.28
CA GLY A 298 -14.44 5.70 -20.04
C GLY A 298 -14.77 6.59 -21.22
N HIS A 299 -15.99 7.16 -21.25
CA HIS A 299 -16.49 7.91 -22.41
C HIS A 299 -15.78 9.26 -22.66
N TYR A 300 -14.97 9.75 -21.73
CA TYR A 300 -14.12 10.93 -21.92
C TYR A 300 -12.76 10.56 -22.52
N SER A 301 -12.38 9.28 -22.54
CA SER A 301 -11.14 8.80 -23.13
C SER A 301 -11.19 8.83 -24.66
N ARG A 302 -10.02 9.01 -25.28
CA ARG A 302 -9.83 9.03 -26.75
C ARG A 302 -8.72 8.04 -27.14
N PRO A 303 -8.99 6.72 -27.09
CA PRO A 303 -8.00 5.68 -27.39
C PRO A 303 -7.49 5.71 -28.83
N ASP A 304 -8.19 6.43 -29.71
CA ASP A 304 -7.75 6.75 -31.07
C ASP A 304 -6.65 7.81 -31.10
N VAL A 305 -6.53 8.65 -30.04
CA VAL A 305 -5.52 9.72 -29.91
C VAL A 305 -4.41 9.31 -28.95
N THR A 306 -4.77 8.84 -27.74
CA THR A 306 -3.81 8.42 -26.72
C THR A 306 -4.27 7.12 -26.07
N ARG A 307 -3.35 6.18 -25.91
CA ARG A 307 -3.61 4.91 -25.23
C ARG A 307 -2.40 4.48 -24.42
N LEU A 308 -2.66 3.82 -23.28
CA LEU A 308 -1.64 3.19 -22.46
C LEU A 308 -1.32 1.80 -23.01
N LEU A 309 -0.03 1.47 -23.10
CA LEU A 309 0.46 0.11 -23.25
C LEU A 309 0.98 -0.35 -21.89
N LEU A 310 0.36 -1.39 -21.35
CA LEU A 310 0.71 -1.93 -20.03
C LEU A 310 1.25 -3.35 -20.18
N ASN A 311 2.47 -3.59 -19.70
CA ASN A 311 3.02 -4.93 -19.55
C ASN A 311 2.62 -5.47 -18.17
N THR A 312 1.75 -6.46 -18.12
CA THR A 312 1.28 -7.12 -16.90
C THR A 312 2.03 -8.43 -16.60
N SER A 313 3.07 -8.73 -17.34
CA SER A 313 3.88 -9.92 -17.10
C SER A 313 4.66 -9.78 -15.80
N ARG A 314 4.71 -10.86 -15.01
CA ARG A 314 5.54 -10.90 -13.81
C ARG A 314 7.01 -10.99 -14.20
N ALA A 315 7.84 -10.14 -13.61
CA ALA A 315 9.29 -10.14 -13.80
C ALA A 315 9.93 -11.26 -12.94
N ASN A 316 9.98 -12.48 -13.49
CA ASN A 316 10.61 -13.60 -12.82
C ASN A 316 12.14 -13.43 -12.86
N ARG A 317 12.83 -13.63 -11.73
CA ARG A 317 14.30 -13.60 -11.66
C ARG A 317 14.95 -14.75 -12.42
N VAL A 318 14.25 -15.87 -12.53
CA VAL A 318 14.70 -17.08 -13.20
C VAL A 318 13.54 -17.68 -13.96
N GLU A 319 13.75 -17.92 -15.24
CA GLU A 319 12.87 -18.73 -16.06
C GLU A 319 13.57 -20.06 -16.36
N HIS A 320 12.95 -21.17 -15.97
CA HIS A 320 13.44 -22.49 -16.26
C HIS A 320 12.88 -22.97 -17.60
N PHE A 321 13.75 -23.24 -18.52
CA PHE A 321 13.38 -23.91 -19.76
C PHE A 321 14.22 -25.17 -19.93
N THR A 322 13.62 -26.24 -20.42
CA THR A 322 14.29 -27.44 -20.86
C THR A 322 14.28 -27.44 -22.38
N LEU A 323 15.45 -27.47 -22.98
CA LEU A 323 15.54 -27.74 -24.41
C LEU A 323 15.00 -29.15 -24.65
N PRO A 324 14.13 -29.39 -25.64
CA PRO A 324 13.80 -30.74 -26.05
C PRO A 324 15.12 -31.40 -26.45
N ILE A 325 15.52 -32.41 -25.70
CA ILE A 325 16.67 -33.24 -26.09
C ILE A 325 16.15 -34.08 -27.25
N ASP A 326 16.47 -33.68 -28.48
CA ASP A 326 16.19 -34.50 -29.65
C ASP A 326 16.86 -35.86 -29.47
N ALA A 327 16.05 -36.92 -29.50
CA ALA A 327 16.52 -38.27 -29.31
C ALA A 327 17.60 -38.64 -30.36
N GLU A 328 17.61 -37.97 -31.53
CA GLU A 328 18.63 -38.10 -32.57
C GLU A 328 19.99 -37.54 -32.13
N VAL A 329 20.05 -36.37 -31.48
CA VAL A 329 21.28 -35.77 -30.96
C VAL A 329 21.90 -36.63 -29.87
N MET A 330 21.08 -37.26 -29.00
CA MET A 330 21.57 -38.20 -27.98
C MET A 330 22.08 -39.52 -28.59
N SER A 331 21.56 -39.93 -29.75
CA SER A 331 22.06 -41.11 -30.44
C SER A 331 23.43 -40.86 -31.08
N GLU A 332 23.69 -39.71 -31.64
CA GLU A 332 24.97 -39.31 -32.20
C GLU A 332 26.07 -39.17 -31.13
N ILE A 333 25.75 -38.60 -29.96
CA ILE A 333 26.69 -38.51 -28.83
C ILE A 333 27.06 -39.89 -28.29
N ARG A 334 26.13 -40.86 -28.28
CA ARG A 334 26.39 -42.24 -27.83
C ARG A 334 27.20 -43.07 -28.83
N LEU A 335 27.20 -42.68 -30.10
CA LEU A 335 27.99 -43.38 -31.14
C LEU A 335 29.42 -42.84 -31.25
N GLN A 336 29.74 -41.72 -30.62
CA GLN A 336 31.09 -41.13 -30.58
C GLN A 336 31.82 -41.34 -29.24
N ALA A 337 31.21 -41.98 -28.26
CA ALA A 337 31.79 -42.37 -26.96
C ALA A 337 32.06 -43.91 -26.92
#